data_6923abc87419d5b50486397e4483fa89
#
_entry.id   6923abc87419d5b50486397e4483fa89
#
_cell.length_a   1.000
_cell.length_b   1.000
_cell.length_c   1.000
_cell.angle_alpha   90.00
_cell.angle_beta   90.00
_cell.angle_gamma   90.00
#
_symmetry.space_group_name_H-M   'P 1'
#
loop_
_entity.id
_entity.type
_entity.pdbx_description
1 polymer ?
#
loop_
_entity_poly.entity_id
_entity_poly.type
_entity_poly.pdbx_seq_one_letter_code
_entity_poly.pdbx_strand_id
1 'polypeptide(L)' 'MAEIEMLSVVALLEDLPEKGLLRGQVGTVVEDLAPGVYEIEFSDDDGRTYASLALRTEQLMRLHHEPCHQAA' A
#
# COMPACT_ATOMS: atom_id res chain seq x y z
N MET A 1 5.33 16.25 2.39
CA MET A 1 4.76 15.19 1.54
C MET A 1 5.05 13.84 2.17
N ALA A 2 4.03 13.02 2.30
CA ALA A 2 4.22 11.71 2.90
C ALA A 2 4.92 10.79 1.90
N GLU A 3 5.97 10.16 2.33
CA GLU A 3 6.66 9.18 1.54
C GLU A 3 6.15 7.79 1.92
N ILE A 4 6.18 6.89 0.95
CA ILE A 4 5.85 5.50 1.20
C ILE A 4 7.12 4.81 1.66
N GLU A 5 7.05 4.23 2.85
CA GLU A 5 8.20 3.59 3.47
C GLU A 5 7.94 2.10 3.61
N MET A 6 9.03 1.36 3.86
CA MET A 6 8.93 -0.07 4.16
C MET A 6 7.96 -0.29 5.31
N LEU A 7 7.12 -1.29 5.17
CA LEU A 7 6.11 -1.71 6.14
C LEU A 7 4.99 -0.70 6.32
N SER A 8 4.91 0.34 5.48
CA SER A 8 3.75 1.23 5.46
C SER A 8 2.51 0.45 5.04
N VAL A 9 1.39 0.83 5.64
CA VAL A 9 0.09 0.31 5.23
C VAL A 9 -0.45 1.25 4.16
N VAL A 10 -0.90 0.68 3.05
CA VAL A 10 -1.37 1.46 1.90
C VAL A 10 -2.71 0.92 1.41
N ALA A 11 -3.43 1.74 0.67
CA ALA A 11 -4.66 1.33 0.02
C ALA A 11 -4.54 1.60 -1.48
N LEU A 12 -5.15 0.73 -2.28
CA LEU A 12 -5.21 0.93 -3.73
C LEU A 12 -6.08 2.13 -4.06
N LEU A 13 -5.62 2.94 -5.00
CA LEU A 13 -6.39 4.09 -5.49
C LEU A 13 -7.18 3.77 -6.75
N GLU A 14 -7.05 2.56 -7.29
CA GLU A 14 -7.74 2.16 -8.51
C GLU A 14 -8.06 0.66 -8.45
N ASP A 15 -9.00 0.24 -9.28
CA ASP A 15 -9.31 -1.18 -9.42
C ASP A 15 -8.25 -1.86 -10.28
N LEU A 16 -7.88 -3.08 -9.91
CA LEU A 16 -7.02 -3.94 -10.70
C LEU A 16 -7.73 -5.27 -10.87
N PRO A 17 -8.78 -5.31 -11.71
CA PRO A 17 -9.64 -6.50 -11.79
C PRO A 17 -8.91 -7.73 -12.29
N GLU A 18 -7.91 -7.58 -13.14
CA GLU A 18 -7.13 -8.73 -13.61
C GLU A 18 -6.31 -9.36 -12.50
N LYS A 19 -6.13 -8.65 -11.39
CA LYS A 19 -5.44 -9.16 -10.21
C LYS A 19 -6.41 -9.53 -9.09
N GLY A 20 -7.71 -9.33 -9.32
CA GLY A 20 -8.70 -9.57 -8.29
C GLY A 20 -8.69 -8.54 -7.18
N LEU A 21 -8.23 -7.33 -7.46
CA LEU A 21 -8.08 -6.27 -6.47
C LEU A 21 -8.97 -5.09 -6.83
N LEU A 22 -9.51 -4.45 -5.80
CA LEU A 22 -10.39 -3.29 -5.96
C LEU A 22 -9.80 -2.07 -5.26
N ARG A 23 -10.17 -0.90 -5.75
CA ARG A 23 -9.83 0.35 -5.10
C ARG A 23 -10.22 0.28 -3.63
N GLY A 24 -9.31 0.72 -2.76
CA GLY A 24 -9.54 0.70 -1.33
C GLY A 24 -9.03 -0.54 -0.62
N GLN A 25 -8.63 -1.57 -1.36
CA GLN A 25 -8.04 -2.73 -0.70
C GLN A 25 -6.70 -2.37 -0.08
N VAL A 26 -6.44 -2.93 1.09
CA VAL A 26 -5.34 -2.55 1.94
C VAL A 26 -4.22 -3.57 1.86
N GLY A 27 -3.01 -3.08 1.71
CA GLY A 27 -1.83 -3.93 1.69
C GLY A 27 -0.68 -3.31 2.46
N THR A 28 0.44 -4.00 2.47
CA THR A 28 1.63 -3.57 3.18
C THR A 28 2.82 -3.52 2.23
N VAL A 29 3.63 -2.48 2.35
CA VAL A 29 4.85 -2.35 1.57
C VAL A 29 5.89 -3.31 2.14
N VAL A 30 6.31 -4.29 1.34
CA VAL A 30 7.26 -5.28 1.80
C VAL A 30 8.62 -5.17 1.13
N GLU A 31 8.71 -4.42 0.04
CA GLU A 31 9.99 -4.22 -0.63
C GLU A 31 9.99 -2.94 -1.45
N ASP A 32 11.13 -2.26 -1.46
CA ASP A 32 11.37 -1.08 -2.27
C ASP A 32 12.11 -1.56 -3.53
N LEU A 33 11.43 -1.58 -4.66
CA LEU A 33 11.97 -2.19 -5.88
C LEU A 33 12.75 -1.19 -6.73
N ALA A 34 12.31 0.06 -6.76
CA ALA A 34 12.92 1.12 -7.55
C ALA A 34 12.31 2.43 -7.10
N PRO A 35 12.86 3.59 -7.49
CA PRO A 35 12.23 4.86 -7.12
C PRO A 35 10.77 4.88 -7.55
N GLY A 36 9.88 5.03 -6.59
CA GLY A 36 8.44 5.10 -6.84
C GLY A 36 7.77 3.77 -7.17
N VAL A 37 8.46 2.64 -6.98
CA VAL A 37 7.90 1.31 -7.24
C VAL A 37 8.14 0.42 -6.03
N TYR A 38 7.06 -0.20 -5.56
CA TYR A 38 7.10 -1.00 -4.34
C TYR A 38 6.40 -2.33 -4.53
N GLU A 39 6.90 -3.35 -3.84
CA GLU A 39 6.19 -4.62 -3.75
C GLU A 39 5.17 -4.51 -2.63
N ILE A 40 3.91 -4.75 -2.95
CA ILE A 40 2.82 -4.64 -1.99
C ILE A 40 2.23 -6.02 -1.77
N GLU A 41 2.10 -6.40 -0.51
CA GLU A 41 1.51 -7.67 -0.12
C GLU A 41 0.12 -7.43 0.47
N PHE A 42 -0.88 -8.11 -0.08
CA PHE A 42 -2.26 -8.01 0.38
C PHE A 42 -2.61 -9.28 1.14
N SER A 43 -3.06 -9.12 2.38
CA SER A 43 -3.39 -10.24 3.26
C SER A 43 -4.82 -10.13 3.74
N ASP A 44 -5.43 -11.28 4.01
CA ASP A 44 -6.78 -11.34 4.57
C ASP A 44 -6.73 -11.18 6.09
N ASP A 45 -7.91 -11.29 6.73
CA ASP A 45 -8.03 -11.11 8.18
C ASP A 45 -7.30 -12.18 8.98
N ASP A 46 -7.00 -13.31 8.36
CA ASP A 46 -6.26 -14.40 9.01
C ASP A 46 -4.75 -14.26 8.79
N GLY A 47 -4.31 -13.20 8.13
CA GLY A 47 -2.90 -12.98 7.87
C GLY A 47 -2.37 -13.74 6.67
N ARG A 48 -3.24 -14.31 5.85
CA ARG A 48 -2.81 -15.04 4.66
C ARG A 48 -2.67 -14.08 3.50
N THR A 49 -1.53 -14.14 2.83
CA THR A 49 -1.30 -13.34 1.63
C THR A 49 -2.08 -13.91 0.47
N TYR A 50 -2.93 -13.10 -0.14
CA TYR A 50 -3.69 -13.53 -1.31
C TYR A 50 -3.23 -12.86 -2.59
N ALA A 51 -2.40 -11.84 -2.50
CA ALA A 51 -1.81 -11.20 -3.68
C ALA A 51 -0.54 -10.47 -3.28
N SER A 52 0.42 -10.44 -4.19
CA SER A 52 1.65 -9.69 -3.99
C SER A 52 2.09 -9.20 -5.37
N LEU A 53 2.27 -7.90 -5.53
CA LEU A 53 2.62 -7.35 -6.84
C LEU A 53 3.31 -5.99 -6.69
N ALA A 54 4.02 -5.62 -7.77
CA ALA A 54 4.70 -4.34 -7.84
C ALA A 54 3.71 -3.25 -8.23
N LEU A 55 3.70 -2.16 -7.48
CA LEU A 55 2.80 -1.03 -7.73
C LEU A 55 3.58 0.27 -7.62
N ARG A 56 3.10 1.28 -8.36
CA ARG A 56 3.72 2.59 -8.34
C ARG A 56 3.10 3.48 -7.27
N THR A 57 3.85 4.48 -6.85
CA THR A 57 3.38 5.44 -5.86
C THR A 57 2.01 6.02 -6.21
N GLU A 58 1.77 6.32 -7.51
CA GLU A 58 0.53 6.94 -7.95
C GLU A 58 -0.68 6.02 -7.78
N GLN A 59 -0.45 4.72 -7.62
CA GLN A 59 -1.53 3.74 -7.44
C GLN A 59 -1.87 3.53 -5.97
N LEU A 60 -1.16 4.20 -5.06
CA LEU A 60 -1.22 3.89 -3.64
C LEU A 60 -1.52 5.13 -2.82
N MET A 61 -2.27 4.94 -1.75
CA MET A 61 -2.46 5.95 -0.72
C MET A 61 -1.90 5.39 0.58
N ARG A 62 -0.95 6.11 1.16
CA ARG A 62 -0.44 5.72 2.47
C ARG A 62 -1.52 6.00 3.52
N LEU A 63 -1.79 5.02 4.36
CA LEU A 63 -2.77 5.15 5.43
C LEU A 63 -2.05 5.56 6.71
N HIS A 64 -2.72 6.40 7.49
CA HIS A 64 -2.21 6.85 8.77
C HIS A 64 -3.19 6.45 9.85
N HIS A 65 -2.68 5.93 10.95
CA HIS A 65 -3.50 5.50 12.07
C HIS A 65 -3.16 6.26 13.36
N GLU A 66 -2.35 7.30 13.23
CA GLU A 66 -1.98 8.15 14.36
C GLU A 66 -2.23 9.61 14.00
N PRO A 67 -2.51 10.44 15.00
CA PRO A 67 -2.69 11.87 14.74
C PRO A 67 -1.42 12.49 14.18
N CYS A 68 -1.60 13.47 13.30
CA CYS A 68 -0.48 14.25 12.82
C CYS A 68 -0.13 15.30 13.88
N HIS A 69 1.11 15.28 14.35
CA HIS A 69 1.60 16.27 15.30
C HIS A 69 2.30 17.36 14.53
N GLN A 70 1.68 18.54 14.49
CA GLN A 70 2.28 19.68 13.84
C GLN A 70 2.70 20.71 14.88
N ALA A 71 3.89 21.27 14.69
CA ALA A 71 4.29 22.41 15.45
C ALA A 71 3.37 23.57 15.07
N ALA A 72 2.77 24.16 16.06
CA ALA A 72 1.86 25.29 15.83
C ALA A 72 2.63 26.51 15.37
#